data_4bf03dc9f102f243850b740d0d577a5a
#
_entry.id   4bf03dc9f102f243850b740d0d577a5a
#
_cell.length_a   1.000
_cell.length_b   1.000
_cell.length_c   1.000
_cell.angle_alpha   90.00
_cell.angle_beta   90.00
_cell.angle_gamma   90.00
#
_symmetry.space_group_name_H-M   'P 1'
#
loop_
_entity.id
_entity.type
_entity.pdbx_description
1 polymer ?
#
loop_
_entity_poly.entity_id
_entity_poly.type
_entity_poly.pdbx_seq_one_letter_code
_entity_poly.pdbx_strand_id
1 'polypeptide(L)'
;RRSSDLLPFISGTIWVTVVALVIAVPICILTAIYLSEYASARIQRFIKPLLDLLAAIPSVVYGVWGVLAIVPWVQNSIAPFLSRWGNIFPILASKNPTGYSVLAGGVVLAVMIAPFIVAIAYEVLQSVPFGLRQASLALGATRWQTIKYAIFPKASGGIFASIVLGCSRALGETMAVLMVVGNVPQIPRSIFDAAYPLPALIANNYGEMMSIPLYDAALMTASLILLTIVLVLNIFSTLALRHILIEKT
;
A
#
# COMPACT_ATOMS: atom_id res chain seq x y z
N ARG A 1 -29.16 1.12 16.51
CA ARG A 1 -28.16 0.19 17.11
C ARG A 1 -26.96 -0.17 16.22
N ARG A 2 -26.96 0.15 14.90
CA ARG A 2 -25.81 -0.11 14.00
C ARG A 2 -24.87 1.08 13.77
N SER A 3 -25.18 2.25 14.30
CA SER A 3 -24.36 3.46 14.11
C SER A 3 -23.11 3.57 15.02
N SER A 4 -22.98 2.65 15.99
CA SER A 4 -21.83 2.60 16.90
C SER A 4 -20.80 1.54 16.56
N ASP A 5 -21.00 0.76 15.49
CA ASP A 5 -20.06 -0.28 15.10
C ASP A 5 -18.91 0.30 14.28
N LEU A 6 -17.71 0.32 14.82
CA LEU A 6 -16.48 0.72 14.12
C LEU A 6 -15.97 -0.37 13.14
N LEU A 7 -16.58 -1.54 13.15
CA LEU A 7 -16.16 -2.70 12.36
C LEU A 7 -16.17 -2.45 10.83
N PRO A 8 -17.19 -1.77 10.23
CA PRO A 8 -17.15 -1.41 8.82
C PRO A 8 -15.96 -0.52 8.44
N PHE A 9 -15.59 0.41 9.32
CA PHE A 9 -14.50 1.35 9.09
C PHE A 9 -13.13 0.68 9.22
N ILE A 10 -12.97 -0.21 10.21
CA ILE A 10 -11.76 -1.02 10.37
C ILE A 10 -11.61 -1.95 9.15
N SER A 11 -12.68 -2.63 8.75
CA SER A 11 -12.65 -3.52 7.59
C SER A 11 -12.34 -2.76 6.31
N GLY A 12 -12.91 -1.55 6.12
CA GLY A 12 -12.62 -0.67 4.99
C GLY A 12 -11.13 -0.30 4.92
N THR A 13 -10.54 0.07 6.06
CA THR A 13 -9.11 0.38 6.14
C THR A 13 -8.24 -0.81 5.74
N ILE A 14 -8.54 -2.00 6.29
CA ILE A 14 -7.78 -3.22 5.99
C ILE A 14 -7.93 -3.59 4.52
N TRP A 15 -9.14 -3.59 3.98
CA TRP A 15 -9.39 -3.96 2.58
C TRP A 15 -8.64 -3.07 1.59
N VAL A 16 -8.73 -1.73 1.74
CA VAL A 16 -8.04 -0.78 0.86
C VAL A 16 -6.52 -0.97 0.96
N THR A 17 -5.99 -1.12 2.18
CA THR A 17 -4.56 -1.33 2.41
C THR A 17 -4.06 -2.65 1.81
N VAL A 18 -4.80 -3.75 1.99
CA VAL A 18 -4.43 -5.06 1.43
C VAL A 18 -4.41 -5.01 -0.10
N VAL A 19 -5.44 -4.42 -0.72
CA VAL A 19 -5.49 -4.27 -2.19
C VAL A 19 -4.32 -3.42 -2.67
N ALA A 20 -4.02 -2.31 -1.99
CA ALA A 20 -2.87 -1.47 -2.33
C ALA A 20 -1.54 -2.23 -2.27
N LEU A 21 -1.32 -3.01 -1.21
CA LEU A 21 -0.09 -3.80 -1.04
C LEU A 21 0.02 -4.93 -2.05
N VAL A 22 -1.05 -5.63 -2.34
CA VAL A 22 -1.07 -6.72 -3.35
C VAL A 22 -0.67 -6.19 -4.72
N ILE A 23 -1.06 -4.96 -5.06
CA ILE A 23 -0.69 -4.32 -6.31
C ILE A 23 0.74 -3.74 -6.23
N ALA A 24 1.05 -2.98 -5.18
CA ALA A 24 2.30 -2.24 -5.08
C ALA A 24 3.52 -3.13 -4.84
N VAL A 25 3.45 -4.09 -3.92
CA VAL A 25 4.63 -4.84 -3.46
C VAL A 25 5.32 -5.59 -4.60
N PRO A 26 4.65 -6.40 -5.44
CA PRO A 26 5.30 -7.10 -6.53
C PRO A 26 5.98 -6.15 -7.51
N ILE A 27 5.28 -5.09 -7.90
CA ILE A 27 5.78 -4.09 -8.87
C ILE A 27 6.98 -3.35 -8.28
N CYS A 28 6.89 -2.91 -7.03
CA CYS A 28 7.96 -2.16 -6.36
C CYS A 28 9.23 -2.99 -6.18
N ILE A 29 9.10 -4.25 -5.75
CA ILE A 29 10.26 -5.12 -5.56
C ILE A 29 10.93 -5.42 -6.89
N LEU A 30 10.17 -5.76 -7.93
CA LEU A 30 10.72 -6.00 -9.26
C LEU A 30 11.40 -4.75 -9.82
N THR A 31 10.81 -3.56 -9.63
CA THR A 31 11.40 -2.28 -10.02
C THR A 31 12.69 -2.01 -9.26
N ALA A 32 12.73 -2.23 -7.94
CA ALA A 32 13.92 -2.03 -7.13
C ALA A 32 15.05 -2.98 -7.54
N ILE A 33 14.73 -4.25 -7.81
CA ILE A 33 15.71 -5.23 -8.33
C ILE A 33 16.23 -4.79 -9.70
N TYR A 34 15.34 -4.37 -10.61
CA TYR A 34 15.76 -3.89 -11.92
C TYR A 34 16.69 -2.68 -11.82
N LEU A 35 16.32 -1.70 -11.00
CA LEU A 35 17.14 -0.49 -10.81
C LEU A 35 18.48 -0.80 -10.16
N SER A 36 18.52 -1.73 -9.19
CA SER A 36 19.75 -2.09 -8.48
C SER A 36 20.73 -2.89 -9.34
N GLU A 37 20.24 -3.89 -10.09
CA GLU A 37 21.09 -4.91 -10.68
C GLU A 37 21.22 -4.82 -12.21
N TYR A 38 20.26 -4.19 -12.90
CA TYR A 38 20.22 -4.14 -14.37
C TYR A 38 20.35 -2.73 -14.94
N ALA A 39 19.87 -1.71 -14.23
CA ALA A 39 19.82 -0.36 -14.75
C ALA A 39 21.22 0.27 -14.84
N SER A 40 21.47 1.01 -15.93
CA SER A 40 22.70 1.77 -16.07
C SER A 40 22.79 2.92 -15.06
N ALA A 41 24.02 3.37 -14.77
CA ALA A 41 24.22 4.50 -13.85
C ALA A 41 23.51 5.80 -14.30
N ARG A 42 23.23 5.96 -15.60
CA ARG A 42 22.46 7.10 -16.10
C ARG A 42 21.00 7.00 -15.70
N ILE A 43 20.40 5.80 -15.82
CA ILE A 43 19.01 5.52 -15.44
C ILE A 43 18.87 5.71 -13.93
N GLN A 44 19.76 5.15 -13.13
CA GLN A 44 19.73 5.29 -11.67
C GLN A 44 19.78 6.76 -11.23
N ARG A 45 20.68 7.57 -11.84
CA ARG A 45 20.80 9.01 -11.55
C ARG A 45 19.54 9.81 -11.91
N PHE A 46 18.79 9.38 -12.92
CA PHE A 46 17.56 10.05 -13.30
C PHE A 46 16.36 9.61 -12.45
N ILE A 47 16.25 8.31 -12.17
CA ILE A 47 15.09 7.73 -11.47
C ILE A 47 15.08 8.10 -9.98
N LYS A 48 16.23 8.18 -9.30
CA LYS A 48 16.27 8.56 -7.87
C LYS A 48 15.55 9.89 -7.60
N PRO A 49 15.95 11.01 -8.21
CA PRO A 49 15.24 12.28 -8.02
C PRO A 49 13.76 12.23 -8.41
N LEU A 50 13.42 11.42 -9.43
CA LEU A 50 12.04 11.26 -9.85
C LEU A 50 11.19 10.56 -8.78
N LEU A 51 11.72 9.52 -8.12
CA LEU A 51 11.06 8.85 -7.01
C LEU A 51 10.86 9.81 -5.83
N ASP A 52 11.86 10.63 -5.52
CA ASP A 52 11.78 11.63 -4.46
C ASP A 52 10.72 12.70 -4.76
N LEU A 53 10.66 13.17 -6.00
CA LEU A 53 9.61 14.10 -6.46
C LEU A 53 8.22 13.48 -6.37
N LEU A 54 8.05 12.23 -6.82
CA LEU A 54 6.75 11.53 -6.72
C LEU A 54 6.35 11.32 -5.25
N ALA A 55 7.28 11.00 -4.37
CA ALA A 55 7.01 10.84 -2.95
C ALA A 55 6.63 12.17 -2.26
N ALA A 56 7.04 13.31 -2.80
CA ALA A 56 6.74 14.65 -2.29
C ALA A 56 5.40 15.22 -2.77
N ILE A 57 4.74 14.60 -3.76
CA ILE A 57 3.43 15.05 -4.25
C ILE A 57 2.41 14.97 -3.12
N PRO A 58 1.61 16.04 -2.85
CA PRO A 58 0.53 16.01 -1.87
C PRO A 58 -0.50 14.92 -2.19
N SER A 59 -0.97 14.20 -1.17
CA SER A 59 -1.92 13.09 -1.34
C SER A 59 -3.25 13.50 -1.99
N VAL A 60 -3.67 14.74 -1.78
CA VAL A 60 -4.86 15.32 -2.44
C VAL A 60 -4.74 15.28 -3.96
N VAL A 61 -3.54 15.52 -4.52
CA VAL A 61 -3.32 15.46 -5.99
C VAL A 61 -3.56 14.05 -6.51
N TYR A 62 -3.08 13.03 -5.80
CA TYR A 62 -3.38 11.63 -6.12
C TYR A 62 -4.86 11.31 -6.00
N GLY A 63 -5.56 11.90 -5.01
CA GLY A 63 -6.99 11.77 -4.85
C GLY A 63 -7.77 12.37 -6.04
N VAL A 64 -7.45 13.60 -6.44
CA VAL A 64 -8.06 14.25 -7.62
C VAL A 64 -7.81 13.44 -8.88
N TRP A 65 -6.56 13.03 -9.13
CA TRP A 65 -6.24 12.15 -10.25
C TRP A 65 -7.04 10.84 -10.20
N GLY A 66 -7.19 10.28 -9.01
CA GLY A 66 -7.97 9.08 -8.77
C GLY A 66 -9.44 9.25 -9.18
N VAL A 67 -10.07 10.36 -8.80
CA VAL A 67 -11.46 10.68 -9.18
C VAL A 67 -11.60 10.85 -10.68
N LEU A 68 -10.66 11.57 -11.31
CA LEU A 68 -10.75 11.91 -12.74
C LEU A 68 -10.37 10.76 -13.67
N ALA A 69 -9.45 9.90 -13.26
CA ALA A 69 -8.91 8.83 -14.11
C ALA A 69 -9.24 7.42 -13.62
N ILE A 70 -8.95 7.11 -12.34
CA ILE A 70 -9.06 5.73 -11.83
C ILE A 70 -10.50 5.31 -11.60
N VAL A 71 -11.33 6.17 -11.02
CA VAL A 71 -12.76 5.86 -10.78
C VAL A 71 -13.49 5.58 -12.09
N PRO A 72 -13.42 6.44 -13.15
CA PRO A 72 -14.04 6.12 -14.44
C PRO A 72 -13.43 4.89 -15.12
N TRP A 73 -12.13 4.65 -14.97
CA TRP A 73 -11.48 3.46 -15.52
C TRP A 73 -11.96 2.17 -14.84
N VAL A 74 -12.10 2.18 -13.53
CA VAL A 74 -12.68 1.06 -12.77
C VAL A 74 -14.12 0.84 -13.20
N GLN A 75 -14.94 1.90 -13.27
CA GLN A 75 -16.35 1.84 -13.64
C GLN A 75 -16.57 1.27 -15.04
N ASN A 76 -15.87 1.80 -16.03
CA ASN A 76 -16.17 1.54 -17.44
C ASN A 76 -15.41 0.34 -18.02
N SER A 77 -14.26 -0.02 -17.45
CA SER A 77 -13.37 -1.05 -18.02
C SER A 77 -13.14 -2.23 -17.08
N ILE A 78 -12.67 -1.99 -15.85
CA ILE A 78 -12.23 -3.07 -14.96
C ILE A 78 -13.43 -3.82 -14.38
N ALA A 79 -14.43 -3.09 -13.85
CA ALA A 79 -15.58 -3.71 -13.22
C ALA A 79 -16.39 -4.56 -14.20
N PRO A 80 -16.72 -4.11 -15.44
CA PRO A 80 -17.41 -4.96 -16.41
C PRO A 80 -16.60 -6.18 -16.86
N PHE A 81 -15.27 -6.07 -16.93
CA PHE A 81 -14.39 -7.17 -17.32
C PHE A 81 -14.28 -8.23 -16.22
N LEU A 82 -13.97 -7.82 -15.00
CA LEU A 82 -13.74 -8.75 -13.88
C LEU A 82 -15.04 -9.31 -13.29
N SER A 83 -16.14 -8.58 -13.35
CA SER A 83 -17.44 -9.05 -12.85
C SER A 83 -17.98 -10.28 -13.61
N ARG A 84 -17.46 -10.55 -14.81
CA ARG A 84 -17.77 -11.80 -15.56
C ARG A 84 -17.35 -13.04 -14.77
N TRP A 85 -16.30 -12.93 -13.96
CA TRP A 85 -15.80 -13.98 -13.07
C TRP A 85 -16.42 -13.95 -11.68
N GLY A 86 -17.31 -12.97 -11.41
CA GLY A 86 -17.95 -12.77 -10.12
C GLY A 86 -18.82 -13.96 -9.66
N ASN A 87 -19.32 -14.78 -10.58
CA ASN A 87 -20.06 -16.01 -10.25
C ASN A 87 -19.14 -17.09 -9.66
N ILE A 88 -17.85 -17.11 -10.04
CA ILE A 88 -16.85 -18.07 -9.55
C ILE A 88 -16.16 -17.51 -8.31
N PHE A 89 -15.83 -16.21 -8.34
CA PHE A 89 -15.14 -15.50 -7.27
C PHE A 89 -16.00 -14.34 -6.77
N PRO A 90 -16.75 -14.51 -5.67
CA PRO A 90 -17.65 -13.46 -5.13
C PRO A 90 -16.95 -12.12 -4.85
N ILE A 91 -15.63 -12.16 -4.57
CA ILE A 91 -14.79 -10.97 -4.36
C ILE A 91 -14.68 -10.08 -5.61
N LEU A 92 -14.94 -10.61 -6.81
CA LEU A 92 -14.95 -9.91 -8.08
C LEU A 92 -16.36 -9.50 -8.55
N ALA A 93 -17.39 -9.81 -7.78
CA ALA A 93 -18.76 -9.45 -8.13
C ALA A 93 -18.97 -7.94 -7.99
N SER A 94 -19.31 -7.25 -9.07
CA SER A 94 -19.61 -5.82 -9.05
C SER A 94 -21.10 -5.58 -8.99
N LYS A 95 -21.56 -4.90 -7.94
CA LYS A 95 -22.93 -4.36 -7.80
C LYS A 95 -22.95 -2.84 -7.73
N ASN A 96 -21.79 -2.22 -7.71
CA ASN A 96 -21.63 -0.77 -7.57
C ASN A 96 -21.48 -0.11 -8.94
N PRO A 97 -22.43 0.73 -9.36
CA PRO A 97 -22.40 1.39 -10.66
C PRO A 97 -21.49 2.63 -10.71
N THR A 98 -20.96 3.09 -9.57
CA THR A 98 -20.30 4.41 -9.48
C THR A 98 -18.80 4.39 -9.73
N GLY A 99 -18.14 3.22 -9.68
CA GLY A 99 -16.69 3.09 -9.77
C GLY A 99 -15.91 3.46 -8.49
N TYR A 100 -16.54 4.19 -7.56
CA TYR A 100 -15.96 4.46 -6.23
C TYR A 100 -15.93 3.17 -5.43
N SER A 101 -14.73 2.67 -5.12
CA SER A 101 -14.59 1.31 -4.60
C SER A 101 -13.29 1.12 -3.82
N VAL A 102 -13.23 0.01 -3.09
CA VAL A 102 -11.99 -0.48 -2.47
C VAL A 102 -10.88 -0.62 -3.50
N LEU A 103 -11.20 -1.09 -4.71
CA LEU A 103 -10.21 -1.24 -5.78
C LEU A 103 -9.67 0.12 -6.24
N ALA A 104 -10.54 1.11 -6.47
CA ALA A 104 -10.11 2.44 -6.87
C ALA A 104 -9.21 3.08 -5.79
N GLY A 105 -9.62 2.98 -4.51
CA GLY A 105 -8.80 3.40 -3.38
C GLY A 105 -7.46 2.67 -3.31
N GLY A 106 -7.48 1.35 -3.48
CA GLY A 106 -6.29 0.50 -3.46
C GLY A 106 -5.30 0.83 -4.58
N VAL A 107 -5.78 1.10 -5.81
CA VAL A 107 -4.91 1.48 -6.95
C VAL A 107 -4.26 2.85 -6.70
N VAL A 108 -5.04 3.85 -6.30
CA VAL A 108 -4.51 5.19 -6.00
C VAL A 108 -3.47 5.12 -4.89
N LEU A 109 -3.78 4.39 -3.83
CA LEU A 109 -2.89 4.20 -2.70
C LEU A 109 -1.62 3.43 -3.10
N ALA A 110 -1.73 2.41 -3.96
CA ALA A 110 -0.59 1.65 -4.48
C ALA A 110 0.38 2.55 -5.25
N VAL A 111 -0.13 3.41 -6.13
CA VAL A 111 0.70 4.36 -6.90
C VAL A 111 1.40 5.35 -5.96
N MET A 112 0.71 5.82 -4.92
CA MET A 112 1.25 6.79 -3.97
C MET A 112 2.35 6.20 -3.08
N ILE A 113 2.22 4.94 -2.63
CA ILE A 113 3.23 4.30 -1.78
C ILE A 113 4.39 3.70 -2.58
N ALA A 114 4.22 3.46 -3.87
CA ALA A 114 5.21 2.81 -4.72
C ALA A 114 6.58 3.51 -4.73
N PRO A 115 6.69 4.84 -4.93
CA PRO A 115 7.99 5.51 -4.91
C PRO A 115 8.75 5.29 -3.60
N PHE A 116 8.04 5.30 -2.49
CA PHE A 116 8.60 5.10 -1.15
C PHE A 116 9.15 3.68 -0.96
N ILE A 117 8.37 2.66 -1.33
CA ILE A 117 8.81 1.26 -1.22
C ILE A 117 9.99 1.01 -2.15
N VAL A 118 9.93 1.50 -3.40
CA VAL A 118 11.02 1.33 -4.39
C VAL A 118 12.30 1.97 -3.90
N ALA A 119 12.25 3.20 -3.37
CA ALA A 119 13.43 3.91 -2.90
C ALA A 119 14.15 3.14 -1.78
N ILE A 120 13.41 2.70 -0.74
CA ILE A 120 13.99 1.96 0.38
C ILE A 120 14.50 0.58 -0.07
N ALA A 121 13.70 -0.17 -0.85
CA ALA A 121 14.11 -1.49 -1.33
C ALA A 121 15.36 -1.40 -2.24
N TYR A 122 15.46 -0.37 -3.07
CA TYR A 122 16.64 -0.11 -3.89
C TYR A 122 17.88 0.13 -3.02
N GLU A 123 17.80 0.97 -1.99
CA GLU A 123 18.93 1.25 -1.09
C GLU A 123 19.36 0.00 -0.32
N VAL A 124 18.42 -0.80 0.14
CA VAL A 124 18.71 -2.09 0.78
C VAL A 124 19.43 -3.04 -0.17
N LEU A 125 19.00 -3.17 -1.41
CA LEU A 125 19.67 -4.00 -2.41
C LEU A 125 21.09 -3.48 -2.71
N GLN A 126 21.27 -2.17 -2.78
CA GLN A 126 22.59 -1.55 -3.00
C GLN A 126 23.55 -1.72 -1.80
N SER A 127 23.03 -1.84 -0.59
CA SER A 127 23.86 -2.05 0.62
C SER A 127 24.50 -3.42 0.71
N VAL A 128 24.07 -4.41 -0.12
CA VAL A 128 24.68 -5.73 -0.17
C VAL A 128 26.12 -5.62 -0.72
N PRO A 129 27.13 -6.19 -0.03
CA PRO A 129 28.53 -6.05 -0.42
C PRO A 129 28.81 -6.48 -1.86
N PHE A 130 29.56 -5.66 -2.60
CA PHE A 130 29.90 -5.94 -4.00
C PHE A 130 30.69 -7.24 -4.18
N GLY A 131 31.54 -7.60 -3.20
CA GLY A 131 32.29 -8.84 -3.20
C GLY A 131 31.42 -10.10 -3.27
N LEU A 132 30.22 -10.07 -2.67
CA LEU A 132 29.26 -11.18 -2.75
C LEU A 132 28.74 -11.38 -4.19
N ARG A 133 28.52 -10.29 -4.92
CA ARG A 133 28.13 -10.33 -6.34
C ARG A 133 29.24 -10.92 -7.21
N GLN A 134 30.47 -10.44 -6.99
CA GLN A 134 31.64 -10.92 -7.75
C GLN A 134 31.94 -12.40 -7.46
N ALA A 135 31.88 -12.82 -6.21
CA ALA A 135 32.12 -14.22 -5.83
C ALA A 135 31.10 -15.16 -6.49
N SER A 136 29.81 -14.80 -6.48
CA SER A 136 28.77 -15.58 -7.12
C SER A 136 28.97 -15.70 -8.65
N LEU A 137 29.32 -14.59 -9.31
CA LEU A 137 29.58 -14.59 -10.75
C LEU A 137 30.87 -15.36 -11.10
N ALA A 138 31.91 -15.30 -10.27
CA ALA A 138 33.15 -16.07 -10.46
C ALA A 138 32.94 -17.57 -10.38
N LEU A 139 31.94 -18.04 -9.63
CA LEU A 139 31.50 -19.44 -9.58
C LEU A 139 30.64 -19.87 -10.78
N GLY A 140 30.47 -18.98 -11.79
CA GLY A 140 29.70 -19.26 -13.00
C GLY A 140 28.19 -19.06 -12.89
N ALA A 141 27.71 -18.44 -11.78
CA ALA A 141 26.30 -18.12 -11.65
C ALA A 141 25.86 -17.05 -12.65
N THR A 142 24.66 -17.17 -13.19
CA THR A 142 24.04 -16.09 -13.98
C THR A 142 23.66 -14.91 -13.09
N ARG A 143 23.43 -13.71 -13.67
CA ARG A 143 22.96 -12.53 -12.92
C ARG A 143 21.68 -12.83 -12.12
N TRP A 144 20.71 -13.52 -12.70
CA TRP A 144 19.49 -13.88 -12.01
C TRP A 144 19.72 -14.86 -10.86
N GLN A 145 20.61 -15.84 -11.02
CA GLN A 145 21.00 -16.76 -9.95
C GLN A 145 21.70 -16.01 -8.81
N THR A 146 22.59 -15.07 -9.13
CA THR A 146 23.24 -14.21 -8.14
C THR A 146 22.21 -13.39 -7.36
N ILE A 147 21.23 -12.79 -8.04
CA ILE A 147 20.15 -12.05 -7.37
C ILE A 147 19.37 -12.97 -6.45
N LYS A 148 18.90 -14.10 -6.96
CA LYS A 148 18.00 -15.01 -6.25
C LYS A 148 18.65 -15.69 -5.05
N TYR A 149 19.91 -16.11 -5.18
CA TYR A 149 20.57 -16.98 -4.19
C TYR A 149 21.61 -16.27 -3.33
N ALA A 150 22.14 -15.12 -3.77
CA ALA A 150 23.14 -14.37 -3.01
C ALA A 150 22.61 -13.03 -2.48
N ILE A 151 22.04 -12.19 -3.36
CA ILE A 151 21.65 -10.82 -3.01
C ILE A 151 20.31 -10.80 -2.24
N PHE A 152 19.26 -11.39 -2.81
CA PHE A 152 17.91 -11.35 -2.25
C PHE A 152 17.82 -11.96 -0.84
N PRO A 153 18.44 -13.11 -0.54
CA PRO A 153 18.44 -13.64 0.82
C PRO A 153 19.14 -12.72 1.83
N LYS A 154 20.22 -12.03 1.42
CA LYS A 154 20.92 -11.07 2.29
C LYS A 154 20.12 -9.78 2.48
N ALA A 155 19.43 -9.32 1.44
CA ALA A 155 18.59 -8.11 1.45
C ALA A 155 17.19 -8.33 2.03
N SER A 156 16.75 -9.57 2.24
CA SER A 156 15.35 -9.91 2.54
C SER A 156 14.78 -9.19 3.76
N GLY A 157 15.57 -9.03 4.83
CA GLY A 157 15.14 -8.30 6.02
C GLY A 157 14.82 -6.83 5.72
N GLY A 158 15.70 -6.15 4.98
CA GLY A 158 15.49 -4.76 4.60
C GLY A 158 14.36 -4.58 3.58
N ILE A 159 14.18 -5.53 2.65
CA ILE A 159 13.04 -5.53 1.72
C ILE A 159 11.74 -5.69 2.51
N PHE A 160 11.68 -6.58 3.47
CA PHE A 160 10.52 -6.72 4.35
C PHE A 160 10.24 -5.41 5.12
N ALA A 161 11.29 -4.74 5.62
CA ALA A 161 11.16 -3.43 6.25
C ALA A 161 10.51 -2.39 5.32
N SER A 162 10.94 -2.34 4.05
CA SER A 162 10.37 -1.40 3.08
C SER A 162 8.88 -1.62 2.85
N ILE A 163 8.45 -2.88 2.81
CA ILE A 163 7.03 -3.24 2.66
C ILE A 163 6.23 -2.77 3.87
N VAL A 164 6.75 -3.02 5.06
CA VAL A 164 6.07 -2.65 6.31
C VAL A 164 5.95 -1.15 6.48
N LEU A 165 7.02 -0.42 6.17
CA LEU A 165 6.99 1.05 6.18
C LEU A 165 5.97 1.57 5.16
N GLY A 166 5.89 0.96 3.98
CA GLY A 166 4.85 1.25 2.99
C GLY A 166 3.45 0.94 3.51
N CYS A 167 3.26 -0.18 4.20
CA CYS A 167 2.00 -0.55 4.83
C CYS A 167 1.58 0.45 5.91
N SER A 168 2.50 0.87 6.77
CA SER A 168 2.23 1.87 7.81
C SER A 168 1.79 3.20 7.23
N ARG A 169 2.41 3.63 6.13
CA ARG A 169 2.01 4.82 5.38
C ARG A 169 0.62 4.66 4.77
N ALA A 170 0.33 3.50 4.17
CA ALA A 170 -0.95 3.19 3.55
C ALA A 170 -2.11 3.22 4.56
N LEU A 171 -1.91 2.69 5.77
CA LEU A 171 -2.93 2.67 6.83
C LEU A 171 -3.30 4.07 7.34
N GLY A 172 -2.36 5.01 7.30
CA GLY A 172 -2.59 6.39 7.74
C GLY A 172 -3.11 7.32 6.64
N GLU A 173 -3.22 6.84 5.39
CA GLU A 173 -3.62 7.71 4.29
C GLU A 173 -5.09 8.10 4.39
N THR A 174 -5.32 9.39 4.32
CA THR A 174 -6.63 9.98 4.54
C THR A 174 -7.22 10.57 3.27
N MET A 175 -6.56 11.59 2.70
CA MET A 175 -7.15 12.45 1.67
C MET A 175 -7.30 11.74 0.33
N ALA A 176 -6.28 11.02 -0.14
CA ALA A 176 -6.36 10.30 -1.40
C ALA A 176 -7.46 9.23 -1.37
N VAL A 177 -7.53 8.47 -0.28
CA VAL A 177 -8.50 7.37 -0.13
C VAL A 177 -9.92 7.91 0.04
N LEU A 178 -10.11 8.94 0.87
CA LEU A 178 -11.40 9.59 1.11
C LEU A 178 -12.09 10.02 -0.20
N MET A 179 -11.32 10.49 -1.17
CA MET A 179 -11.85 10.98 -2.44
C MET A 179 -12.33 9.86 -3.39
N VAL A 180 -11.80 8.62 -3.28
CA VAL A 180 -12.01 7.59 -4.32
C VAL A 180 -12.71 6.34 -3.82
N VAL A 181 -12.88 6.17 -2.50
CA VAL A 181 -13.40 4.91 -1.92
C VAL A 181 -14.91 4.86 -1.79
N GLY A 182 -15.58 6.03 -1.86
CA GLY A 182 -17.02 6.17 -1.85
C GLY A 182 -17.67 6.43 -0.49
N ASN A 183 -16.95 6.29 0.63
CA ASN A 183 -17.33 6.66 2.00
C ASN A 183 -18.70 6.08 2.47
N VAL A 184 -18.99 4.83 2.11
CA VAL A 184 -20.21 4.13 2.53
C VAL A 184 -19.88 3.26 3.75
N PRO A 185 -20.59 3.40 4.89
CA PRO A 185 -20.34 2.64 6.13
C PRO A 185 -20.90 1.22 6.02
N GLN A 186 -20.22 0.36 5.27
CA GLN A 186 -20.55 -1.05 5.07
C GLN A 186 -19.28 -1.90 5.15
N ILE A 187 -19.44 -3.19 5.44
CA ILE A 187 -18.36 -4.18 5.34
C ILE A 187 -18.24 -4.60 3.88
N PRO A 188 -17.13 -4.28 3.17
CA PRO A 188 -16.97 -4.67 1.77
C PRO A 188 -16.94 -6.19 1.64
N ARG A 189 -17.68 -6.73 0.67
CA ARG A 189 -17.65 -8.16 0.29
C ARG A 189 -16.95 -8.38 -1.05
N SER A 190 -16.82 -7.32 -1.82
CA SER A 190 -16.14 -7.27 -3.11
C SER A 190 -15.14 -6.11 -3.14
N ILE A 191 -14.11 -6.24 -3.96
CA ILE A 191 -13.17 -5.14 -4.23
C ILE A 191 -13.84 -3.96 -4.97
N PHE A 192 -15.00 -4.19 -5.57
CA PHE A 192 -15.80 -3.16 -6.24
C PHE A 192 -16.79 -2.46 -5.30
N ASP A 193 -16.96 -2.95 -4.08
CA ASP A 193 -17.83 -2.28 -3.11
C ASP A 193 -17.17 -0.99 -2.63
N ALA A 194 -18.01 0.01 -2.34
CA ALA A 194 -17.59 1.19 -1.61
C ALA A 194 -17.29 0.82 -0.16
N ALA A 195 -16.39 1.56 0.47
CA ALA A 195 -16.03 1.39 1.86
C ALA A 195 -15.87 2.74 2.55
N TYR A 196 -15.69 2.75 3.86
CA TYR A 196 -15.40 3.95 4.62
C TYR A 196 -14.25 3.68 5.60
N PRO A 197 -12.98 3.94 5.21
CA PRO A 197 -11.82 3.74 6.09
C PRO A 197 -11.82 4.65 7.31
N LEU A 198 -11.20 4.19 8.41
CA LEU A 198 -11.07 4.95 9.66
C LEU A 198 -10.47 6.36 9.49
N PRO A 199 -9.35 6.54 8.75
CA PRO A 199 -8.80 7.88 8.54
C PRO A 199 -9.79 8.82 7.83
N ALA A 200 -10.53 8.29 6.85
CA ALA A 200 -11.54 9.05 6.12
C ALA A 200 -12.74 9.42 7.02
N LEU A 201 -13.17 8.50 7.91
CA LEU A 201 -14.20 8.77 8.90
C LEU A 201 -13.81 9.93 9.81
N ILE A 202 -12.59 9.90 10.35
CA ILE A 202 -12.08 10.94 11.25
C ILE A 202 -12.04 12.29 10.52
N ALA A 203 -11.46 12.33 9.32
CA ALA A 203 -11.31 13.57 8.56
C ALA A 203 -12.64 14.20 8.15
N ASN A 204 -13.61 13.39 7.73
CA ASN A 204 -14.92 13.90 7.30
C ASN A 204 -15.76 14.47 8.46
N ASN A 205 -15.58 13.94 9.67
CA ASN A 205 -16.46 14.27 10.79
C ASN A 205 -15.79 15.16 11.83
N TYR A 206 -14.51 15.39 11.74
CA TYR A 206 -13.72 16.16 12.70
C TYR A 206 -14.14 17.59 12.65
N GLY A 207 -14.68 18.35 12.65
CA GLY A 207 -15.08 19.76 12.66
C GLY A 207 -16.59 19.95 12.73
N GLU A 208 -17.36 19.11 12.07
CA GLU A 208 -18.81 19.28 11.99
C GLU A 208 -19.54 18.66 13.20
N MET A 209 -19.02 17.55 13.72
CA MET A 209 -19.71 16.75 14.75
C MET A 209 -19.17 16.92 16.16
N MET A 210 -18.16 17.79 16.37
CA MET A 210 -17.58 18.03 17.70
C MET A 210 -18.55 18.70 18.68
N SER A 211 -19.61 19.33 18.19
CA SER A 211 -20.64 19.94 19.01
C SER A 211 -21.66 18.95 19.60
N ILE A 212 -21.65 17.70 19.14
CA ILE A 212 -22.57 16.68 19.60
C ILE A 212 -21.88 15.83 20.68
N PRO A 213 -22.34 15.87 21.96
CA PRO A 213 -21.83 15.00 23.00
C PRO A 213 -21.89 13.52 22.55
N LEU A 214 -20.93 12.70 22.89
CA LEU A 214 -20.75 11.32 22.47
C LEU A 214 -20.15 11.14 21.05
N TYR A 215 -20.30 12.06 20.12
CA TYR A 215 -19.69 11.93 18.78
C TYR A 215 -18.20 12.21 18.84
N ASP A 216 -17.81 13.23 19.62
CA ASP A 216 -16.40 13.52 19.92
C ASP A 216 -15.71 12.33 20.55
N ALA A 217 -16.33 11.72 21.57
CA ALA A 217 -15.80 10.50 22.21
C ALA A 217 -15.67 9.33 21.21
N ALA A 218 -16.60 9.17 20.28
CA ALA A 218 -16.55 8.15 19.26
C ALA A 218 -15.39 8.38 18.24
N LEU A 219 -15.17 9.63 17.82
CA LEU A 219 -14.06 10.00 16.93
C LEU A 219 -12.70 9.82 17.63
N MET A 220 -12.60 10.21 18.92
CA MET A 220 -11.39 9.97 19.70
C MET A 220 -11.11 8.47 19.86
N THR A 221 -12.16 7.66 20.06
CA THR A 221 -12.03 6.19 20.11
C THR A 221 -11.57 5.63 18.77
N ALA A 222 -12.13 6.11 17.65
CA ALA A 222 -11.70 5.69 16.30
C ALA A 222 -10.23 6.04 16.04
N SER A 223 -9.80 7.24 16.46
CA SER A 223 -8.40 7.68 16.36
C SER A 223 -7.45 6.83 17.20
N LEU A 224 -7.87 6.47 18.43
CA LEU A 224 -7.11 5.59 19.31
C LEU A 224 -6.98 4.18 18.74
N ILE A 225 -8.05 3.65 18.15
CA ILE A 225 -8.02 2.34 17.47
C ILE A 225 -7.07 2.38 16.28
N LEU A 226 -7.13 3.42 15.44
CA LEU A 226 -6.23 3.57 14.30
C LEU A 226 -4.77 3.63 14.77
N LEU A 227 -4.48 4.47 15.76
CA LEU A 227 -3.15 4.56 16.37
C LEU A 227 -2.66 3.21 16.89
N THR A 228 -3.53 2.47 17.57
CA THR A 228 -3.21 1.15 18.13
C THR A 228 -2.91 0.15 17.02
N ILE A 229 -3.70 0.10 15.96
CA ILE A 229 -3.49 -0.79 14.80
C ILE A 229 -2.13 -0.49 14.16
N VAL A 230 -1.84 0.78 13.87
CA VAL A 230 -0.57 1.19 13.25
C VAL A 230 0.61 0.88 14.17
N LEU A 231 0.49 1.15 15.47
CA LEU A 231 1.53 0.87 16.46
C LEU A 231 1.83 -0.63 16.57
N VAL A 232 0.79 -1.46 16.70
CA VAL A 232 0.94 -2.93 16.79
C VAL A 232 1.60 -3.49 15.55
N LEU A 233 1.18 -3.05 14.36
CA LEU A 233 1.80 -3.47 13.11
C LEU A 233 3.27 -3.05 13.01
N ASN A 234 3.62 -1.83 13.41
CA ASN A 234 5.01 -1.37 13.42
C ASN A 234 5.88 -2.14 14.43
N ILE A 235 5.37 -2.42 15.62
CA ILE A 235 6.07 -3.24 16.62
C ILE A 235 6.28 -4.66 16.09
N PHE A 236 5.20 -5.29 15.59
CA PHE A 236 5.28 -6.64 15.02
C PHE A 236 6.30 -6.73 13.89
N SER A 237 6.32 -5.74 13.02
CA SER A 237 7.29 -5.63 11.92
C SER A 237 8.72 -5.51 12.40
N THR A 238 8.96 -4.67 13.39
CA THR A 238 10.30 -4.48 13.96
C THR A 238 10.79 -5.76 14.64
N LEU A 239 9.90 -6.48 15.33
CA LEU A 239 10.22 -7.77 15.95
C LEU A 239 10.50 -8.85 14.90
N ALA A 240 9.68 -8.95 13.87
CA ALA A 240 9.89 -9.88 12.76
C ALA A 240 11.21 -9.61 12.02
N LEU A 241 11.56 -8.34 11.81
CA LEU A 241 12.85 -7.95 11.25
C LEU A 241 14.02 -8.40 12.11
N ARG A 242 13.95 -8.18 13.43
CA ARG A 242 15.01 -8.61 14.35
C ARG A 242 15.21 -10.14 14.29
N HIS A 243 14.11 -10.90 14.27
CA HIS A 243 14.18 -12.37 14.18
C HIS A 243 14.86 -12.83 12.88
N ILE A 244 14.49 -12.26 11.73
CA ILE A 244 15.08 -12.58 10.42
C ILE A 244 16.57 -12.19 10.36
N LEU A 245 16.99 -11.13 11.04
CA LEU A 245 18.39 -10.70 11.07
C LEU A 245 19.24 -11.56 11.99
N ILE A 246 18.71 -12.01 13.12
CA ILE A 246 19.43 -12.86 14.10
C ILE A 246 19.66 -14.27 13.56
N GLU A 247 18.71 -14.88 12.83
CA GLU A 247 18.88 -16.21 12.25
C GLU A 247 19.90 -16.28 11.09
N LYS A 248 20.37 -15.13 10.60
CA LYS A 248 21.30 -15.07 9.45
C LYS A 248 22.71 -14.61 9.82
N THR A 249 23.00 -14.43 11.11
CA THR A 249 24.35 -14.16 11.64
C THR A 249 24.95 -15.44 12.15
#